data_026f9e069b96ed5cc9cc0c5f03c2b4a6
#
_entry.id   026f9e069b96ed5cc9cc0c5f03c2b4a6
#
_cell.length_a   1.000
_cell.length_b   1.000
_cell.length_c   1.000
_cell.angle_alpha   90.00
_cell.angle_beta   90.00
_cell.angle_gamma   90.00
#
_symmetry.space_group_name_H-M   'P 1'
#
loop_
_entity.id
_entity.type
_entity.pdbx_description
1 polymer ?
#
loop_
_entity_poly.entity_id
_entity_poly.type
_entity_poly.pdbx_seq_one_letter_code
_entity_poly.pdbx_strand_id
1 'polypeptide(L)'
;MNIKIKKHFLFYKGYKLKCSVGKSGITNAKKEGDFATPKGIFKLGLLYYREDRIKIKKCKIEKKRINKEMGWCNDSRSKKYNKEIKFPFRYNAEKLYRRNNSYDLFINIKYNYSRVLKKKGSCIFLHLKNKKKTTAGCIAISKKDFFTILPLIDKKTKIIIA
;
A
#
# COMPACT_ATOMS: atom_id res chain seq x y z
N MET A 1 -18.65 4.94 -2.85
CA MET A 1 -18.35 3.63 -3.51
C MET A 1 -16.96 3.18 -3.08
N ASN A 2 -16.73 1.87 -2.93
CA ASN A 2 -15.48 1.30 -2.43
C ASN A 2 -14.67 0.63 -3.54
N ILE A 3 -13.33 0.64 -3.41
CA ILE A 3 -12.45 -0.17 -4.23
C ILE A 3 -12.66 -1.63 -3.84
N LYS A 4 -12.82 -2.53 -4.81
CA LYS A 4 -12.94 -3.98 -4.57
C LYS A 4 -11.78 -4.71 -5.25
N ILE A 5 -11.05 -5.53 -4.50
CA ILE A 5 -10.03 -6.45 -5.01
C ILE A 5 -10.59 -7.85 -5.01
N LYS A 6 -10.58 -8.49 -6.17
CA LYS A 6 -10.99 -9.89 -6.32
C LYS A 6 -10.01 -10.60 -7.24
N LYS A 7 -9.28 -11.59 -6.71
CA LYS A 7 -8.17 -12.25 -7.40
C LYS A 7 -7.14 -11.21 -7.91
N HIS A 8 -6.96 -11.09 -9.22
CA HIS A 8 -6.01 -10.21 -9.89
C HIS A 8 -6.67 -8.99 -10.54
N PHE A 9 -7.85 -8.59 -10.04
CA PHE A 9 -8.58 -7.44 -10.54
C PHE A 9 -8.97 -6.47 -9.43
N LEU A 10 -8.85 -5.18 -9.75
CA LEU A 10 -9.37 -4.05 -9.00
C LEU A 10 -10.60 -3.52 -9.71
N PHE A 11 -11.71 -3.40 -8.98
CA PHE A 11 -12.96 -2.81 -9.47
C PHE A 11 -13.24 -1.51 -8.71
N TYR A 12 -13.46 -0.43 -9.43
CA TYR A 12 -13.79 0.86 -8.83
C TYR A 12 -14.52 1.76 -9.83
N LYS A 13 -15.73 2.25 -9.46
CA LYS A 13 -16.52 3.21 -10.27
C LYS A 13 -16.60 2.85 -11.76
N GLY A 14 -16.94 1.61 -12.09
CA GLY A 14 -17.05 1.12 -13.46
C GLY A 14 -15.73 0.61 -14.09
N TYR A 15 -14.59 0.93 -13.50
CA TYR A 15 -13.31 0.42 -13.98
C TYR A 15 -13.05 -1.02 -13.49
N LYS A 16 -12.54 -1.87 -14.38
CA LYS A 16 -11.97 -3.19 -14.11
C LYS A 16 -10.50 -3.17 -14.53
N LEU A 17 -9.60 -3.13 -13.54
CA LEU A 17 -8.17 -2.94 -13.75
C LEU A 17 -7.41 -4.19 -13.30
N LYS A 18 -6.36 -4.58 -14.04
CA LYS A 18 -5.47 -5.67 -13.61
C LYS A 18 -4.64 -5.23 -12.42
N CYS A 19 -4.57 -6.06 -11.37
CA CYS A 19 -3.71 -5.82 -10.21
C CYS A 19 -2.87 -7.05 -9.86
N SER A 20 -1.76 -6.81 -9.17
CA SER A 20 -0.99 -7.86 -8.51
C SER A 20 -1.33 -7.87 -7.02
N VAL A 21 -1.39 -9.05 -6.44
CA VAL A 21 -1.54 -9.30 -5.00
C VAL A 21 -0.34 -10.08 -4.48
N GLY A 22 -0.30 -10.39 -3.21
CA GLY A 22 0.73 -11.20 -2.59
C GLY A 22 0.96 -12.53 -3.32
N LYS A 23 2.21 -13.00 -3.38
CA LYS A 23 2.59 -14.28 -4.02
C LYS A 23 1.76 -15.46 -3.52
N SER A 24 1.43 -15.47 -2.23
CA SER A 24 0.59 -16.51 -1.59
C SER A 24 -0.92 -16.24 -1.68
N GLY A 25 -1.35 -15.26 -2.50
CA GLY A 25 -2.77 -14.92 -2.68
C GLY A 25 -3.35 -14.03 -1.59
N ILE A 26 -4.66 -14.18 -1.34
CA ILE A 26 -5.42 -13.41 -0.35
C ILE A 26 -5.76 -14.34 0.83
N THR A 27 -5.61 -13.87 2.08
CA THR A 27 -5.78 -14.68 3.29
C THR A 27 -6.53 -13.94 4.40
N ASN A 28 -7.32 -14.68 5.20
CA ASN A 28 -7.89 -14.19 6.47
C ASN A 28 -6.92 -14.37 7.64
N ALA A 29 -5.91 -15.24 7.52
CA ALA A 29 -4.95 -15.61 8.56
C ALA A 29 -3.59 -14.94 8.35
N LYS A 30 -3.58 -13.65 8.03
CA LYS A 30 -2.37 -12.87 7.71
C LYS A 30 -1.33 -12.94 8.83
N LYS A 31 -0.07 -13.21 8.42
CA LYS A 31 1.12 -13.20 9.27
C LYS A 31 2.21 -12.34 8.62
N GLU A 32 3.13 -11.83 9.43
CA GLU A 32 4.32 -11.16 8.91
C GLU A 32 5.17 -12.15 8.09
N GLY A 33 5.60 -11.74 6.88
CA GLY A 33 6.44 -12.56 6.01
C GLY A 33 5.73 -13.69 5.25
N ASP A 34 4.39 -13.82 5.31
CA ASP A 34 3.63 -14.89 4.63
C ASP A 34 3.42 -14.68 3.13
N PHE A 35 3.85 -13.54 2.59
CA PHE A 35 3.65 -13.14 1.20
C PHE A 35 2.18 -13.12 0.74
N ALA A 36 1.22 -13.04 1.65
CA ALA A 36 -0.20 -12.96 1.35
C ALA A 36 -0.76 -11.55 1.54
N THR A 37 -1.78 -11.21 0.76
CA THR A 37 -2.56 -9.97 0.93
C THR A 37 -3.69 -10.23 1.94
N PRO A 38 -3.88 -9.36 2.95
CA PRO A 38 -4.93 -9.57 3.94
C PRO A 38 -6.33 -9.39 3.33
N LYS A 39 -7.23 -10.33 3.61
CA LYS A 39 -8.65 -10.23 3.30
C LYS A 39 -9.34 -9.30 4.31
N GLY A 40 -10.32 -8.51 3.84
CA GLY A 40 -11.11 -7.64 4.72
C GLY A 40 -11.50 -6.31 4.10
N ILE A 41 -12.03 -5.42 4.94
CA ILE A 41 -12.45 -4.06 4.56
C ILE A 41 -11.59 -3.05 5.33
N PHE A 42 -10.85 -2.22 4.61
CA PHE A 42 -9.90 -1.30 5.22
C PHE A 42 -10.14 0.14 4.76
N LYS A 43 -9.88 1.10 5.64
CA LYS A 43 -9.78 2.52 5.27
C LYS A 43 -8.49 2.75 4.48
N LEU A 44 -8.49 3.73 3.60
CA LEU A 44 -7.29 4.25 2.97
C LEU A 44 -6.68 5.33 3.86
N GLY A 45 -5.35 5.37 3.88
CA GLY A 45 -4.57 6.40 4.58
C GLY A 45 -4.08 7.48 3.63
N LEU A 46 -2.88 8.00 3.92
CA LEU A 46 -2.24 9.02 3.11
C LEU A 46 -1.79 8.48 1.76
N LEU A 47 -1.78 9.37 0.77
CA LEU A 47 -1.07 9.18 -0.49
C LEU A 47 0.37 9.63 -0.31
N TYR A 48 1.31 8.72 -0.51
CA TYR A 48 2.75 9.01 -0.51
C TYR A 48 3.25 9.12 -1.94
N TYR A 49 4.13 10.08 -2.22
CA TYR A 49 4.66 10.27 -3.57
C TYR A 49 6.06 10.84 -3.62
N ARG A 50 6.81 10.45 -4.64
CA ARG A 50 8.11 10.99 -5.03
C ARG A 50 7.90 12.24 -5.89
N GLU A 51 8.06 13.43 -5.32
CA GLU A 51 7.84 14.70 -6.01
C GLU A 51 8.76 14.87 -7.22
N ASP A 52 9.97 14.33 -7.14
CA ASP A 52 10.96 14.33 -8.22
C ASP A 52 10.59 13.42 -9.41
N ARG A 53 9.61 12.53 -9.26
CA ARG A 53 9.19 11.54 -10.28
C ARG A 53 7.71 11.59 -10.64
N ILE A 54 6.88 12.13 -9.75
CA ILE A 54 5.41 12.09 -9.86
C ILE A 54 4.83 13.48 -9.69
N LYS A 55 4.10 13.95 -10.72
CA LYS A 55 3.27 15.16 -10.64
C LYS A 55 1.82 14.77 -10.39
N ILE A 56 1.26 15.18 -9.25
CA ILE A 56 -0.14 14.90 -8.89
C ILE A 56 -1.00 16.12 -9.26
N LYS A 57 -1.86 15.96 -10.26
CA LYS A 57 -2.76 17.05 -10.73
C LYS A 57 -4.00 17.16 -9.85
N LYS A 58 -4.70 16.05 -9.56
CA LYS A 58 -5.94 16.01 -8.76
C LYS A 58 -5.87 14.88 -7.72
N CYS A 59 -6.14 15.21 -6.46
CA CYS A 59 -6.19 14.26 -5.37
C CYS A 59 -7.11 14.80 -4.26
N LYS A 60 -8.05 13.99 -3.79
CA LYS A 60 -9.00 14.34 -2.72
C LYS A 60 -8.62 13.78 -1.35
N ILE A 61 -7.59 12.95 -1.29
CA ILE A 61 -7.02 12.44 -0.03
C ILE A 61 -5.75 13.21 0.31
N GLU A 62 -5.41 13.23 1.58
CA GLU A 62 -4.21 13.89 2.06
C GLU A 62 -2.96 13.23 1.48
N LYS A 63 -1.98 14.03 1.09
CA LYS A 63 -0.76 13.57 0.41
C LYS A 63 0.49 13.95 1.20
N LYS A 64 1.51 13.10 1.15
CA LYS A 64 2.80 13.27 1.80
C LYS A 64 3.94 13.00 0.83
N ARG A 65 4.91 13.91 0.77
CA ARG A 65 6.14 13.74 -0.02
C ARG A 65 7.04 12.70 0.62
N ILE A 66 7.64 11.85 -0.20
CA ILE A 66 8.63 10.87 0.25
C ILE A 66 10.02 11.50 0.17
N ASN A 67 10.76 11.50 1.27
CA ASN A 67 12.16 11.89 1.33
C ASN A 67 13.08 10.67 1.62
N LYS A 68 14.40 10.90 1.55
CA LYS A 68 15.41 9.85 1.66
C LYS A 68 15.45 9.16 3.02
N GLU A 69 14.97 9.84 4.08
CA GLU A 69 14.99 9.33 5.45
C GLU A 69 13.75 8.51 5.83
N MET A 70 12.72 8.48 4.97
CA MET A 70 11.46 7.83 5.30
C MET A 70 11.51 6.32 5.13
N GLY A 71 10.98 5.62 6.13
CA GLY A 71 10.79 4.18 6.12
C GLY A 71 9.49 3.76 6.78
N TRP A 72 9.21 2.46 6.72
CA TRP A 72 8.06 1.83 7.37
C TRP A 72 8.53 0.60 8.13
N CYS A 73 8.33 0.58 9.45
CA CYS A 73 8.83 -0.50 10.30
C CYS A 73 8.04 -1.79 10.09
N ASN A 74 8.75 -2.86 9.75
CA ASN A 74 8.23 -4.22 9.60
C ASN A 74 8.80 -5.20 10.64
N ASP A 75 9.54 -4.71 11.63
CA ASP A 75 10.09 -5.51 12.71
C ASP A 75 9.11 -5.60 13.89
N SER A 76 8.57 -6.78 14.13
CA SER A 76 7.58 -7.00 15.19
C SER A 76 8.12 -6.79 16.62
N ARG A 77 9.43 -6.69 16.82
CA ARG A 77 10.06 -6.37 18.11
C ARG A 77 9.94 -4.88 18.46
N SER A 78 9.83 -4.04 17.44
CA SER A 78 9.77 -2.58 17.62
C SER A 78 8.40 -2.12 18.14
N LYS A 79 8.39 -1.11 19.04
CA LYS A 79 7.17 -0.37 19.40
C LYS A 79 6.57 0.40 18.21
N LYS A 80 7.37 0.65 17.17
CA LYS A 80 6.96 1.29 15.92
C LYS A 80 6.52 0.31 14.82
N TYR A 81 6.31 -0.97 15.16
CA TYR A 81 5.84 -1.96 14.20
C TYR A 81 4.61 -1.48 13.43
N ASN A 82 4.65 -1.65 12.09
CA ASN A 82 3.65 -1.18 11.15
C ASN A 82 3.36 0.33 11.19
N LYS A 83 4.39 1.12 11.47
CA LYS A 83 4.31 2.59 11.45
C LYS A 83 5.42 3.19 10.60
N GLU A 84 5.17 4.39 10.09
CA GLU A 84 6.20 5.20 9.47
C GLU A 84 7.30 5.53 10.49
N ILE A 85 8.54 5.47 10.02
CA ILE A 85 9.75 5.79 10.80
C ILE A 85 10.68 6.69 9.97
N LYS A 86 11.67 7.24 10.65
CA LYS A 86 12.75 8.00 10.05
C LYS A 86 14.08 7.27 10.27
N PHE A 87 14.90 7.15 9.22
CA PHE A 87 16.27 6.63 9.34
C PHE A 87 17.22 7.74 9.86
N PRO A 88 18.28 7.37 10.63
CA PRO A 88 18.66 6.02 11.01
C PRO A 88 17.67 5.39 12.00
N PHE A 89 17.40 4.08 11.87
CA PHE A 89 16.44 3.34 12.69
C PHE A 89 17.02 1.98 13.09
N ARG A 90 16.89 1.63 14.37
CA ARG A 90 17.54 0.45 14.99
C ARG A 90 16.96 -0.88 14.49
N TYR A 91 15.65 -0.91 14.21
CA TYR A 91 14.95 -2.14 13.83
C TYR A 91 14.78 -2.24 12.31
N ASN A 92 14.38 -3.41 11.82
CA ASN A 92 14.15 -3.61 10.40
C ASN A 92 12.99 -2.72 9.90
N ALA A 93 13.19 -2.10 8.74
CA ALA A 93 12.19 -1.23 8.11
C ALA A 93 12.38 -1.19 6.60
N GLU A 94 11.29 -1.08 5.87
CA GLU A 94 11.30 -0.82 4.43
C GLU A 94 11.65 0.64 4.14
N LYS A 95 12.61 0.88 3.26
CA LYS A 95 12.85 2.22 2.71
C LYS A 95 11.70 2.62 1.79
N LEU A 96 11.14 3.81 1.99
CA LEU A 96 10.11 4.35 1.09
C LEU A 96 10.72 5.04 -0.14
N TYR A 97 11.89 5.66 0.03
CA TYR A 97 12.65 6.27 -1.06
C TYR A 97 13.51 5.20 -1.77
N ARG A 98 13.08 4.74 -2.95
CA ARG A 98 13.70 3.61 -3.67
C ARG A 98 14.22 4.02 -5.04
N ARG A 99 15.17 3.22 -5.58
CA ARG A 99 15.62 3.33 -6.97
C ARG A 99 14.56 2.86 -7.95
N ASN A 100 13.87 1.74 -7.65
CA ASN A 100 12.76 1.26 -8.46
C ASN A 100 11.50 2.14 -8.26
N ASN A 101 10.53 2.00 -9.16
CA ASN A 101 9.34 2.84 -9.20
C ASN A 101 8.18 2.36 -8.30
N SER A 102 8.32 1.25 -7.57
CA SER A 102 7.19 0.66 -6.83
C SER A 102 6.56 1.64 -5.85
N TYR A 103 7.38 2.39 -5.13
CA TYR A 103 6.93 3.36 -4.12
C TYR A 103 7.03 4.82 -4.59
N ASP A 104 7.16 5.06 -5.89
CA ASP A 104 7.07 6.42 -6.41
C ASP A 104 5.70 7.05 -6.14
N LEU A 105 4.68 6.20 -6.01
CA LEU A 105 3.31 6.58 -5.67
C LEU A 105 2.61 5.40 -4.97
N PHE A 106 2.11 5.62 -3.76
CA PHE A 106 1.33 4.61 -3.07
C PHE A 106 0.33 5.20 -2.07
N ILE A 107 -0.74 4.45 -1.78
CA ILE A 107 -1.70 4.75 -0.71
C ILE A 107 -1.51 3.70 0.39
N ASN A 108 -1.35 4.17 1.63
CA ASN A 108 -1.34 3.28 2.79
C ASN A 108 -2.74 2.66 2.99
N ILE A 109 -2.83 1.35 3.03
CA ILE A 109 -4.03 0.61 3.43
C ILE A 109 -3.98 0.42 4.93
N LYS A 110 -4.98 0.92 5.67
CA LYS A 110 -5.02 0.86 7.14
C LYS A 110 -5.36 -0.54 7.66
N TYR A 111 -4.57 -1.52 7.23
CA TYR A 111 -4.54 -2.88 7.78
C TYR A 111 -3.65 -2.92 9.02
N ASN A 112 -4.06 -3.58 10.09
CA ASN A 112 -3.30 -3.70 11.35
C ASN A 112 -2.77 -2.34 11.82
N TYR A 113 -3.60 -1.30 11.83
CA TYR A 113 -3.16 0.09 11.92
C TYR A 113 -3.57 0.77 13.24
N SER A 114 -4.85 0.74 13.62
CA SER A 114 -5.36 1.45 14.81
C SER A 114 -4.95 0.73 16.10
N ARG A 115 -5.12 -0.58 16.16
CA ARG A 115 -4.63 -1.47 17.20
C ARG A 115 -3.65 -2.45 16.58
N VAL A 116 -2.38 -2.10 16.62
CA VAL A 116 -1.33 -2.90 15.98
C VAL A 116 -1.06 -4.17 16.76
N LEU A 117 -1.32 -5.31 16.13
CA LEU A 117 -1.00 -6.63 16.65
C LEU A 117 0.34 -7.11 16.07
N LYS A 118 1.27 -7.48 16.94
CA LYS A 118 2.60 -7.97 16.55
C LYS A 118 2.50 -9.23 15.69
N LYS A 119 3.41 -9.39 14.74
CA LYS A 119 3.49 -10.54 13.82
C LYS A 119 2.27 -10.76 12.90
N LYS A 120 1.26 -9.88 12.92
CA LYS A 120 0.04 -9.98 12.10
C LYS A 120 0.16 -9.28 10.74
N GLY A 121 1.35 -8.85 10.36
CA GLY A 121 1.64 -8.22 9.07
C GLY A 121 1.70 -6.71 9.13
N SER A 122 2.50 -6.15 8.23
CA SER A 122 2.80 -4.72 8.11
C SER A 122 2.97 -4.31 6.66
N CYS A 123 3.13 -3.02 6.40
CA CYS A 123 3.47 -2.47 5.08
C CYS A 123 2.50 -2.88 3.97
N ILE A 124 1.19 -2.83 4.22
CA ILE A 124 0.19 -3.13 3.20
C ILE A 124 -0.21 -1.85 2.48
N PHE A 125 0.19 -1.74 1.22
CA PHE A 125 0.00 -0.56 0.38
C PHE A 125 -0.70 -0.90 -0.94
N LEU A 126 -1.40 0.07 -1.51
CA LEU A 126 -1.75 0.11 -2.93
C LEU A 126 -0.67 0.93 -3.64
N HIS A 127 0.18 0.32 -4.45
CA HIS A 127 1.35 0.96 -5.05
C HIS A 127 1.50 0.72 -6.56
N LEU A 128 2.49 1.34 -7.18
CA LEU A 128 2.77 1.16 -8.60
C LEU A 128 3.35 -0.24 -8.87
N LYS A 129 2.85 -0.88 -9.92
CA LYS A 129 3.39 -2.14 -10.42
C LYS A 129 4.78 -1.92 -11.00
N ASN A 130 5.70 -2.81 -10.64
CA ASN A 130 7.02 -2.94 -11.27
C ASN A 130 7.05 -4.15 -12.22
N LYS A 131 8.24 -4.58 -12.62
CA LYS A 131 8.44 -5.77 -13.48
C LYS A 131 7.98 -7.09 -12.85
N LYS A 132 7.82 -7.16 -11.52
CA LYS A 132 7.40 -8.38 -10.81
C LYS A 132 5.90 -8.64 -11.00
N LYS A 133 5.54 -9.91 -11.18
CA LYS A 133 4.15 -10.35 -11.36
C LYS A 133 3.34 -10.32 -10.05
N THR A 134 4.00 -10.50 -8.90
CA THR A 134 3.40 -10.59 -7.57
C THR A 134 4.08 -9.64 -6.58
N THR A 135 3.47 -9.45 -5.41
CA THR A 135 4.00 -8.63 -4.31
C THR A 135 4.30 -9.50 -3.07
N ALA A 136 4.84 -8.89 -2.03
CA ALA A 136 5.01 -9.52 -0.71
C ALA A 136 3.76 -9.41 0.19
N GLY A 137 2.63 -8.93 -0.36
CA GLY A 137 1.36 -8.74 0.37
C GLY A 137 0.62 -7.45 0.00
N CYS A 138 1.30 -6.48 -0.60
CA CYS A 138 0.70 -5.27 -1.14
C CYS A 138 -0.20 -5.55 -2.36
N ILE A 139 -0.92 -4.53 -2.79
CA ILE A 139 -1.65 -4.52 -4.05
C ILE A 139 -0.92 -3.57 -5.00
N ALA A 140 -0.64 -4.02 -6.23
CA ALA A 140 0.05 -3.21 -7.22
C ALA A 140 -0.76 -3.09 -8.51
N ILE A 141 -0.86 -1.86 -9.06
CA ILE A 141 -1.52 -1.56 -10.32
C ILE A 141 -0.59 -0.73 -11.22
N SER A 142 -0.88 -0.68 -12.51
CA SER A 142 -0.09 0.12 -13.44
C SER A 142 -0.13 1.61 -13.07
N LYS A 143 0.88 2.36 -13.46
CA LYS A 143 0.93 3.83 -13.26
C LYS A 143 -0.27 4.51 -13.93
N LYS A 144 -0.61 4.09 -15.15
CA LYS A 144 -1.79 4.59 -15.89
C LYS A 144 -3.07 4.37 -15.10
N ASP A 145 -3.31 3.14 -14.63
CA ASP A 145 -4.51 2.78 -13.87
C ASP A 145 -4.59 3.53 -12.54
N PHE A 146 -3.45 3.71 -11.86
CA PHE A 146 -3.40 4.47 -10.62
C PHE A 146 -3.86 5.90 -10.83
N PHE A 147 -3.35 6.59 -11.86
CA PHE A 147 -3.78 7.95 -12.21
C PHE A 147 -5.22 8.05 -12.69
N THR A 148 -5.77 6.99 -13.29
CA THR A 148 -7.19 6.93 -13.66
C THR A 148 -8.10 6.95 -12.43
N ILE A 149 -7.77 6.19 -11.40
CA ILE A 149 -8.64 6.09 -10.22
C ILE A 149 -8.34 7.12 -9.13
N LEU A 150 -7.12 7.65 -9.04
CA LEU A 150 -6.70 8.56 -7.96
C LEU A 150 -7.62 9.79 -7.79
N PRO A 151 -8.04 10.52 -8.84
CA PRO A 151 -8.94 11.66 -8.70
C PRO A 151 -10.34 11.31 -8.16
N LEU A 152 -10.71 10.03 -8.25
CA LEU A 152 -12.01 9.51 -7.85
C LEU A 152 -12.02 9.04 -6.39
N ILE A 153 -10.84 8.79 -5.81
CA ILE A 153 -10.67 8.33 -4.43
C ILE A 153 -10.82 9.53 -3.48
N ASP A 154 -11.64 9.38 -2.46
CA ASP A 154 -11.87 10.37 -1.41
C ASP A 154 -11.66 9.78 0.00
N LYS A 155 -11.79 10.62 1.05
CA LYS A 155 -11.61 10.22 2.46
C LYS A 155 -12.58 9.13 2.94
N LYS A 156 -13.74 8.97 2.29
CA LYS A 156 -14.75 7.95 2.64
C LYS A 156 -14.53 6.63 1.90
N THR A 157 -13.69 6.63 0.85
CA THR A 157 -13.39 5.43 0.06
C THR A 157 -12.66 4.39 0.91
N LYS A 158 -13.21 3.18 0.94
CA LYS A 158 -12.57 2.00 1.54
C LYS A 158 -12.07 1.04 0.46
N ILE A 159 -11.18 0.14 0.84
CA ILE A 159 -10.76 -0.98 0.01
C ILE A 159 -11.28 -2.29 0.61
N ILE A 160 -11.94 -3.09 -0.22
CA ILE A 160 -12.50 -4.41 0.11
C ILE A 160 -11.63 -5.43 -0.63
N ILE A 161 -10.99 -6.30 0.12
CA ILE A 161 -10.13 -7.38 -0.40
C ILE A 161 -10.82 -8.70 -0.12
N ALA A 162 -11.20 -9.43 -1.19
CA ALA A 162 -12.01 -10.66 -1.10
C ALA A 162 -11.44 -11.80 -1.95
#